data_f754c37c6107df3b589fadee3d37612b
#
_entry.id   f754c37c6107df3b589fadee3d37612b
#
_cell.length_a   1.000
_cell.length_b   1.000
_cell.length_c   1.000
_cell.angle_alpha   90.00
_cell.angle_beta   90.00
_cell.angle_gamma   90.00
#
_symmetry.space_group_name_H-M   'P 1'
#
loop_
_entity.id
_entity.type
_entity.pdbx_description
1 polymer ?
#
loop_
_entity_poly.entity_id
_entity_poly.type
_entity_poly.pdbx_seq_one_letter_code
_entity_poly.pdbx_strand_id
1 'polypeptide(L)'
;TGRRNFHVFGEGFGIDKPFEETQSRKIESFVRGADGQALLPAMINFPLYGTGIDIFAKGRPTREMRHRIETMMRVHESPHLMPSFVDNHDVDRFLANGGMAALQQNLLLIMTLPGIPVIYYGTEQGFTEQRGAMFKTGFGSGGRDRFDESAPLYRSLQTMTSLRKSQKLFTHGSPTVLKDSATGAGVLAYRMRHGNADALVLFNTSDSTHLLDNLDTGRPDVR
;
A
#
# COMPACT_ATOMS: atom_id res chain seq x y z
N THR A 1 1.41 7.63 -28.66
CA THR A 1 0.29 8.61 -28.55
C THR A 1 0.77 10.05 -28.63
N GLY A 2 2.08 10.36 -28.58
CA GLY A 2 2.65 11.71 -28.59
C GLY A 2 2.30 12.58 -27.35
N ARG A 3 1.54 12.07 -26.39
CA ARG A 3 1.21 12.76 -25.14
C ARG A 3 2.32 12.54 -24.13
N ARG A 4 2.89 13.61 -23.60
CA ARG A 4 3.80 13.59 -22.46
C ARG A 4 3.00 13.37 -21.15
N ASN A 5 3.59 12.71 -20.17
CA ASN A 5 2.98 12.42 -18.85
C ASN A 5 1.70 11.56 -18.91
N PHE A 6 1.63 10.63 -19.86
CA PHE A 6 0.59 9.61 -19.92
C PHE A 6 1.14 8.31 -19.33
N HIS A 7 0.62 7.91 -18.16
CA HIS A 7 1.04 6.66 -17.52
C HIS A 7 0.22 5.49 -18.06
N VAL A 8 0.92 4.41 -18.44
CA VAL A 8 0.33 3.13 -18.83
C VAL A 8 0.88 2.08 -17.89
N PHE A 9 0.04 1.18 -17.44
CA PHE A 9 0.46 0.03 -16.63
C PHE A 9 -0.32 -1.20 -17.04
N GLY A 10 0.24 -2.37 -16.74
CA GLY A 10 -0.40 -3.66 -17.00
C GLY A 10 -0.96 -4.27 -15.72
N GLU A 11 -1.82 -5.27 -15.92
CA GLU A 11 -2.28 -6.13 -14.85
C GLU A 11 -1.75 -7.55 -15.04
N GLY A 12 -1.13 -8.09 -13.98
CA GLY A 12 -0.71 -9.46 -13.88
C GLY A 12 -1.09 -9.95 -12.50
N PHE A 13 -2.21 -10.67 -12.38
CA PHE A 13 -2.68 -11.18 -11.10
C PHE A 13 -1.68 -12.20 -10.54
N GLY A 14 -1.11 -11.91 -9.39
CA GLY A 14 -0.18 -12.80 -8.71
C GLY A 14 0.21 -12.29 -7.33
N ILE A 15 -0.05 -13.09 -6.31
CA ILE A 15 0.30 -12.81 -4.92
C ILE A 15 1.43 -13.75 -4.51
N ASP A 16 2.55 -13.20 -4.04
CA ASP A 16 3.62 -14.00 -3.49
C ASP A 16 3.22 -14.58 -2.13
N LYS A 17 3.65 -15.82 -1.86
CA LYS A 17 3.64 -16.33 -0.50
C LYS A 17 4.65 -15.57 0.38
N PRO A 18 4.54 -15.69 1.70
CA PRO A 18 5.51 -15.09 2.62
C PRO A 18 6.95 -15.49 2.26
N PHE A 19 7.82 -14.48 2.20
CA PHE A 19 9.25 -14.63 1.87
C PHE A 19 9.57 -15.15 0.46
N GLU A 20 8.55 -15.28 -0.42
CA GLU A 20 8.74 -15.58 -1.84
C GLU A 20 8.68 -14.30 -2.69
N GLU A 21 9.25 -14.38 -3.89
CA GLU A 21 9.27 -13.29 -4.87
C GLU A 21 8.94 -13.76 -6.29
N THR A 22 8.39 -14.97 -6.42
CA THR A 22 8.08 -15.60 -7.71
C THR A 22 7.10 -14.77 -8.53
N GLN A 23 6.04 -14.27 -7.89
CA GLN A 23 5.04 -13.44 -8.57
C GLN A 23 5.57 -12.03 -8.83
N SER A 24 6.34 -11.46 -7.91
CA SER A 24 7.04 -10.18 -8.13
C SER A 24 7.94 -10.25 -9.37
N ARG A 25 8.74 -11.31 -9.54
CA ARG A 25 9.56 -11.51 -10.73
C ARG A 25 8.74 -11.75 -11.99
N LYS A 26 7.63 -12.49 -11.87
CA LYS A 26 6.71 -12.72 -13.00
C LYS A 26 6.11 -11.42 -13.51
N ILE A 27 5.59 -10.55 -12.64
CA ILE A 27 5.04 -9.28 -13.10
C ILE A 27 6.11 -8.34 -13.64
N GLU A 28 7.35 -8.39 -13.11
CA GLU A 28 8.46 -7.62 -13.65
C GLU A 28 8.83 -8.03 -15.08
N SER A 29 8.68 -9.31 -15.44
CA SER A 29 8.92 -9.78 -16.80
C SER A 29 7.98 -9.17 -17.85
N PHE A 30 6.87 -8.54 -17.44
CA PHE A 30 6.00 -7.76 -18.34
C PHE A 30 6.42 -6.29 -18.45
N VAL A 31 7.30 -5.82 -17.54
CA VAL A 31 7.89 -4.48 -17.62
C VAL A 31 9.11 -4.53 -18.54
N ARG A 32 9.92 -5.59 -18.42
CA ARG A 32 11.12 -5.80 -19.22
C ARG A 32 11.20 -7.23 -19.72
N GLY A 33 11.26 -7.39 -21.05
CA GLY A 33 11.40 -8.68 -21.69
C GLY A 33 12.74 -9.37 -21.37
N ALA A 34 12.83 -10.67 -21.68
CA ALA A 34 14.02 -11.47 -21.45
C ALA A 34 15.26 -10.96 -22.23
N ASP A 35 15.06 -10.26 -23.32
CA ASP A 35 16.07 -9.58 -24.14
C ASP A 35 16.46 -8.19 -23.59
N GLY A 36 15.87 -7.77 -22.46
CA GLY A 36 16.07 -6.46 -21.86
C GLY A 36 15.24 -5.33 -22.49
N GLN A 37 14.38 -5.63 -23.47
CA GLN A 37 13.51 -4.62 -24.07
C GLN A 37 12.47 -4.13 -23.07
N ALA A 38 12.27 -2.80 -22.99
CA ALA A 38 11.19 -2.21 -22.20
C ALA A 38 9.82 -2.49 -22.89
N LEU A 39 8.90 -3.11 -22.15
CA LEU A 39 7.57 -3.50 -22.64
C LEU A 39 6.48 -2.57 -22.07
N LEU A 40 6.42 -2.46 -20.74
CA LEU A 40 5.46 -1.61 -20.02
C LEU A 40 6.19 -0.73 -19.02
N PRO A 41 5.68 0.47 -18.73
CA PRO A 41 6.27 1.34 -17.70
C PRO A 41 6.16 0.76 -16.28
N ALA A 42 5.07 0.05 -15.98
CA ALA A 42 4.81 -0.56 -14.67
C ALA A 42 3.70 -1.61 -14.75
N MET A 43 3.60 -2.39 -13.67
CA MET A 43 2.51 -3.33 -13.40
C MET A 43 1.81 -2.98 -12.09
N ILE A 44 0.53 -3.31 -11.96
CA ILE A 44 -0.22 -3.17 -10.70
C ILE A 44 0.35 -4.11 -9.63
N ASN A 45 0.43 -3.62 -8.38
CA ASN A 45 1.20 -4.27 -7.31
C ASN A 45 0.36 -5.26 -6.49
N PHE A 46 -0.04 -6.39 -7.09
CA PHE A 46 -0.72 -7.47 -6.38
C PHE A 46 0.12 -8.09 -5.25
N PRO A 47 1.45 -8.24 -5.37
CA PRO A 47 2.26 -8.75 -4.26
C PRO A 47 2.18 -7.88 -2.99
N LEU A 48 2.21 -6.54 -3.13
CA LEU A 48 2.05 -5.64 -1.99
C LEU A 48 0.63 -5.72 -1.40
N TYR A 49 -0.41 -5.76 -2.26
CA TYR A 49 -1.79 -5.95 -1.84
C TYR A 49 -1.94 -7.20 -0.97
N GLY A 50 -1.49 -8.37 -1.46
CA GLY A 50 -1.62 -9.64 -0.73
C GLY A 50 -0.93 -9.62 0.62
N THR A 51 0.31 -9.10 0.68
CA THR A 51 1.03 -8.94 1.96
C THR A 51 0.31 -7.95 2.87
N GLY A 52 -0.25 -6.85 2.34
CA GLY A 52 -1.05 -5.89 3.11
C GLY A 52 -2.26 -6.53 3.80
N ILE A 53 -3.01 -7.36 3.08
CA ILE A 53 -4.12 -8.15 3.65
C ILE A 53 -3.62 -9.09 4.76
N ASP A 54 -2.53 -9.81 4.51
CA ASP A 54 -2.01 -10.77 5.48
C ASP A 54 -1.56 -10.08 6.78
N ILE A 55 -0.90 -8.93 6.70
CA ILE A 55 -0.41 -8.20 7.86
C ILE A 55 -1.55 -7.48 8.59
N PHE A 56 -2.32 -6.65 7.89
CA PHE A 56 -3.27 -5.75 8.54
C PHE A 56 -4.62 -6.39 8.84
N ALA A 57 -5.14 -7.27 7.96
CA ALA A 57 -6.41 -7.92 8.20
C ALA A 57 -6.29 -9.25 8.97
N LYS A 58 -5.19 -10.00 8.78
CA LYS A 58 -5.02 -11.34 9.37
C LYS A 58 -4.00 -11.38 10.51
N GLY A 59 -3.34 -10.28 10.85
CA GLY A 59 -2.40 -10.19 11.98
C GLY A 59 -1.14 -11.05 11.83
N ARG A 60 -0.67 -11.27 10.61
CA ARG A 60 0.58 -12.01 10.36
C ARG A 60 1.82 -11.20 10.78
N PRO A 61 3.00 -11.85 10.91
CA PRO A 61 4.24 -11.19 11.29
C PRO A 61 4.62 -10.02 10.37
N THR A 62 4.83 -8.83 10.91
CA THR A 62 5.21 -7.65 10.11
C THR A 62 6.56 -7.78 9.40
N ARG A 63 7.38 -8.78 9.77
CA ARG A 63 8.57 -9.20 9.03
C ARG A 63 8.29 -9.59 7.57
N GLU A 64 7.10 -10.10 7.28
CA GLU A 64 6.69 -10.39 5.91
C GLU A 64 6.54 -9.11 5.09
N MET A 65 6.06 -8.01 5.71
CA MET A 65 6.02 -6.71 5.05
C MET A 65 7.42 -6.12 4.83
N ARG A 66 8.36 -6.32 5.78
CA ARG A 66 9.78 -5.97 5.54
C ARG A 66 10.27 -6.63 4.27
N HIS A 67 10.13 -7.95 4.17
CA HIS A 67 10.55 -8.71 3.00
C HIS A 67 9.87 -8.18 1.72
N ARG A 68 8.58 -7.86 1.77
CA ARG A 68 7.83 -7.34 0.62
C ARG A 68 8.34 -5.97 0.17
N ILE A 69 8.60 -5.06 1.10
CA ILE A 69 9.16 -3.73 0.80
C ILE A 69 10.55 -3.87 0.17
N GLU A 70 11.41 -4.68 0.76
CA GLU A 70 12.76 -4.91 0.24
C GLU A 70 12.73 -5.58 -1.14
N THR A 71 11.85 -6.56 -1.35
CA THR A 71 11.63 -7.21 -2.66
C THR A 71 11.13 -6.22 -3.70
N MET A 72 10.14 -5.41 -3.36
CA MET A 72 9.59 -4.38 -4.26
C MET A 72 10.70 -3.44 -4.75
N MET A 73 11.54 -2.95 -3.85
CA MET A 73 12.61 -2.01 -4.20
C MET A 73 13.77 -2.65 -4.95
N ARG A 74 13.97 -3.96 -4.83
CA ARG A 74 15.08 -4.68 -5.45
C ARG A 74 14.71 -5.31 -6.78
N VAL A 75 13.49 -5.84 -6.90
CA VAL A 75 13.05 -6.60 -8.08
C VAL A 75 12.51 -5.69 -9.16
N HIS A 76 11.73 -4.67 -8.80
CA HIS A 76 11.08 -3.81 -9.78
C HIS A 76 11.97 -2.65 -10.20
N GLU A 77 12.10 -2.45 -11.52
CA GLU A 77 12.86 -1.35 -12.11
C GLU A 77 12.26 0.01 -11.77
N SER A 78 10.93 0.08 -11.73
CA SER A 78 10.19 1.32 -11.50
C SER A 78 9.18 1.21 -10.36
N PRO A 79 9.59 0.92 -9.11
CA PRO A 79 8.68 0.72 -7.99
C PRO A 79 7.80 1.95 -7.71
N HIS A 80 8.29 3.16 -8.02
CA HIS A 80 7.56 4.41 -7.85
C HIS A 80 6.41 4.60 -8.84
N LEU A 81 6.38 3.84 -9.94
CA LEU A 81 5.33 3.89 -10.96
C LEU A 81 4.27 2.79 -10.81
N MET A 82 4.46 1.86 -9.90
CA MET A 82 3.53 0.76 -9.69
C MET A 82 2.25 1.24 -9.00
N PRO A 83 1.05 1.03 -9.59
CA PRO A 83 -0.20 1.26 -8.87
C PRO A 83 -0.32 0.31 -7.68
N SER A 84 -0.58 0.85 -6.48
CA SER A 84 -0.72 0.10 -5.23
C SER A 84 -2.10 0.36 -4.62
N PHE A 85 -2.74 -0.68 -4.11
CA PHE A 85 -4.14 -0.64 -3.68
C PHE A 85 -4.37 -1.53 -2.45
N VAL A 86 -5.48 -1.31 -1.75
CA VAL A 86 -5.89 -2.12 -0.59
C VAL A 86 -7.05 -3.05 -0.92
N ASP A 87 -7.85 -2.70 -1.90
CA ASP A 87 -8.90 -3.49 -2.52
C ASP A 87 -9.18 -3.00 -3.95
N ASN A 88 -9.86 -3.82 -4.76
CA ASN A 88 -10.30 -3.47 -6.11
C ASN A 88 -11.55 -4.32 -6.50
N HIS A 89 -11.94 -4.26 -7.77
CA HIS A 89 -13.12 -4.95 -8.28
C HIS A 89 -12.95 -6.47 -8.49
N ASP A 90 -11.73 -7.00 -8.39
CA ASP A 90 -11.41 -8.43 -8.59
C ASP A 90 -11.07 -9.17 -7.30
N VAL A 91 -10.97 -8.43 -6.20
CA VAL A 91 -10.73 -8.99 -4.87
C VAL A 91 -11.79 -8.50 -3.87
N ASP A 92 -11.88 -9.15 -2.73
CA ASP A 92 -12.78 -8.72 -1.67
C ASP A 92 -12.42 -7.32 -1.17
N ARG A 93 -13.45 -6.57 -0.76
CA ARG A 93 -13.22 -5.34 -0.01
C ARG A 93 -12.43 -5.63 1.25
N PHE A 94 -11.51 -4.73 1.60
CA PHE A 94 -10.73 -4.90 2.81
C PHE A 94 -11.61 -5.11 4.05
N LEU A 95 -12.69 -4.32 4.18
CA LEU A 95 -13.62 -4.39 5.30
C LEU A 95 -14.51 -5.63 5.33
N ALA A 96 -14.50 -6.47 4.29
CA ALA A 96 -15.11 -7.79 4.35
C ALA A 96 -14.32 -8.77 5.24
N ASN A 97 -13.01 -8.54 5.40
CA ASN A 97 -12.10 -9.45 6.09
C ASN A 97 -11.27 -8.78 7.20
N GLY A 98 -11.29 -7.44 7.31
CA GLY A 98 -10.50 -6.66 8.26
C GLY A 98 -11.29 -5.56 8.94
N GLY A 99 -10.76 -5.02 10.02
CA GLY A 99 -11.36 -3.91 10.76
C GLY A 99 -11.00 -2.54 10.20
N MET A 100 -11.72 -1.51 10.66
CA MET A 100 -11.56 -0.11 10.25
C MET A 100 -10.15 0.41 10.53
N ALA A 101 -9.61 0.17 11.73
CA ALA A 101 -8.26 0.62 12.10
C ALA A 101 -7.18 -0.04 11.22
N ALA A 102 -7.36 -1.33 10.90
CA ALA A 102 -6.47 -2.08 10.02
C ALA A 102 -6.50 -1.53 8.58
N LEU A 103 -7.70 -1.20 8.06
CA LEU A 103 -7.83 -0.55 6.76
C LEU A 103 -7.12 0.81 6.73
N GLN A 104 -7.30 1.64 7.76
CA GLN A 104 -6.62 2.94 7.85
C GLN A 104 -5.10 2.79 7.87
N GLN A 105 -4.57 1.79 8.57
CA GLN A 105 -3.13 1.49 8.56
C GLN A 105 -2.66 1.03 7.18
N ASN A 106 -3.38 0.13 6.51
CA ASN A 106 -3.00 -0.32 5.17
C ASN A 106 -3.08 0.80 4.11
N LEU A 107 -4.09 1.69 4.23
CA LEU A 107 -4.17 2.90 3.41
C LEU A 107 -2.97 3.82 3.66
N LEU A 108 -2.59 4.05 4.92
CA LEU A 108 -1.40 4.84 5.25
C LEU A 108 -0.12 4.20 4.68
N LEU A 109 -0.01 2.87 4.69
CA LEU A 109 1.12 2.17 4.10
C LEU A 109 1.27 2.52 2.61
N ILE A 110 0.22 2.36 1.79
CA ILE A 110 0.31 2.67 0.36
C ILE A 110 0.48 4.17 0.09
N MET A 111 0.04 5.03 0.99
CA MET A 111 0.23 6.49 0.88
C MET A 111 1.64 6.93 1.25
N THR A 112 2.41 6.14 1.98
CA THR A 112 3.75 6.49 2.46
C THR A 112 4.87 5.68 1.81
N LEU A 113 4.57 4.56 1.16
CA LEU A 113 5.52 3.81 0.33
C LEU A 113 5.62 4.36 -1.10
N PRO A 114 6.70 4.00 -1.84
CA PRO A 114 6.77 4.20 -3.28
C PRO A 114 5.61 3.53 -4.02
N GLY A 115 5.23 4.10 -5.14
CA GLY A 115 4.12 3.64 -5.97
C GLY A 115 3.05 4.72 -6.15
N ILE A 116 2.01 4.40 -6.87
CA ILE A 116 0.86 5.27 -7.15
C ILE A 116 -0.34 4.71 -6.37
N PRO A 117 -0.75 5.33 -5.24
CA PRO A 117 -1.92 4.86 -4.50
C PRO A 117 -3.19 4.90 -5.37
N VAL A 118 -3.88 3.78 -5.43
CA VAL A 118 -5.17 3.64 -6.11
C VAL A 118 -6.23 3.36 -5.07
N ILE A 119 -7.22 4.23 -4.99
CA ILE A 119 -8.37 4.09 -4.11
C ILE A 119 -9.56 3.65 -4.95
N TYR A 120 -10.04 2.44 -4.69
CA TYR A 120 -11.23 1.91 -5.35
C TYR A 120 -12.47 2.62 -4.80
N TYR A 121 -13.42 2.98 -5.68
CA TYR A 121 -14.63 3.70 -5.28
C TYR A 121 -15.36 2.98 -4.15
N GLY A 122 -15.88 3.71 -3.19
CA GLY A 122 -16.58 3.17 -2.02
C GLY A 122 -15.67 2.75 -0.85
N THR A 123 -14.35 2.62 -1.05
CA THR A 123 -13.41 2.38 0.07
C THR A 123 -13.45 3.55 1.04
N GLU A 124 -13.53 4.77 0.55
CA GLU A 124 -13.70 6.00 1.33
C GLU A 124 -15.03 6.08 2.09
N GLN A 125 -16.01 5.27 1.66
CA GLN A 125 -17.34 5.18 2.28
C GLN A 125 -17.50 3.92 3.16
N GLY A 126 -16.45 3.10 3.27
CA GLY A 126 -16.48 1.90 4.09
C GLY A 126 -17.27 0.74 3.48
N PHE A 127 -17.22 0.57 2.17
CA PHE A 127 -17.89 -0.55 1.49
C PHE A 127 -17.34 -1.90 1.94
N THR A 128 -18.26 -2.84 2.13
CA THR A 128 -17.99 -4.27 2.34
C THR A 128 -18.35 -5.10 1.12
N GLU A 129 -19.29 -4.60 0.30
CA GLU A 129 -19.71 -5.24 -0.94
C GLU A 129 -18.71 -4.91 -2.07
N GLN A 130 -18.26 -5.94 -2.77
CA GLN A 130 -17.20 -5.82 -3.79
C GLN A 130 -17.54 -4.79 -4.88
N ARG A 131 -18.75 -4.82 -5.42
CA ARG A 131 -19.20 -3.98 -6.55
C ARG A 131 -20.51 -3.25 -6.29
N GLY A 132 -20.82 -2.92 -5.03
CA GLY A 132 -22.00 -2.14 -4.69
C GLY A 132 -21.96 -0.73 -5.32
N ALA A 133 -23.11 -0.26 -5.77
CA ALA A 133 -23.20 1.07 -6.37
C ALA A 133 -23.16 2.19 -5.32
N MET A 134 -22.59 3.33 -5.71
CA MET A 134 -22.59 4.55 -4.89
C MET A 134 -23.97 5.23 -4.85
N PHE A 135 -24.80 4.98 -5.86
CA PHE A 135 -26.11 5.62 -6.03
C PHE A 135 -27.24 4.73 -5.45
N LYS A 136 -28.20 5.32 -4.78
CA LYS A 136 -29.32 4.63 -4.10
C LYS A 136 -30.15 3.70 -5.00
N THR A 137 -30.20 3.97 -6.29
CA THR A 137 -30.94 3.16 -7.27
C THR A 137 -30.10 2.07 -7.92
N GLY A 138 -28.78 2.01 -7.62
CA GLY A 138 -27.86 1.07 -8.23
C GLY A 138 -27.82 -0.28 -7.51
N PHE A 139 -27.25 -1.27 -8.20
CA PHE A 139 -27.06 -2.62 -7.66
C PHE A 139 -26.25 -2.60 -6.36
N GLY A 140 -26.70 -3.31 -5.32
CA GLY A 140 -25.97 -3.43 -4.05
C GLY A 140 -25.89 -2.14 -3.22
N SER A 141 -26.62 -1.05 -3.59
CA SER A 141 -26.59 0.22 -2.87
C SER A 141 -27.28 0.18 -1.50
N GLY A 142 -28.15 -0.81 -1.27
CA GLY A 142 -29.01 -0.87 -0.09
C GLY A 142 -30.01 0.30 0.00
N GLY A 143 -30.35 0.91 -1.15
CA GLY A 143 -31.27 2.06 -1.22
C GLY A 143 -30.70 3.37 -0.67
N ARG A 144 -29.37 3.50 -0.61
CA ARG A 144 -28.67 4.68 -0.06
C ARG A 144 -27.71 5.27 -1.06
N ASP A 145 -27.62 6.60 -1.09
CA ASP A 145 -26.48 7.30 -1.70
C ASP A 145 -25.28 7.24 -0.76
N ARG A 146 -24.10 7.03 -1.32
CA ARG A 146 -22.83 6.84 -0.61
C ARG A 146 -21.81 7.92 -1.02
N PHE A 147 -22.17 9.19 -0.81
CA PHE A 147 -21.32 10.35 -1.12
C PHE A 147 -21.15 11.23 0.12
N ASP A 148 -20.83 10.63 1.26
CA ASP A 148 -20.68 11.33 2.53
C ASP A 148 -19.23 11.79 2.73
N GLU A 149 -19.00 13.08 2.51
CA GLU A 149 -17.69 13.70 2.76
C GLU A 149 -17.33 13.80 4.26
N SER A 150 -18.30 13.54 5.15
CA SER A 150 -18.06 13.48 6.60
C SER A 150 -17.66 12.09 7.07
N ALA A 151 -17.75 11.06 6.22
CA ALA A 151 -17.37 9.69 6.57
C ALA A 151 -15.94 9.62 7.12
N PRO A 152 -15.69 8.86 8.20
CA PRO A 152 -14.38 8.80 8.85
C PRO A 152 -13.24 8.41 7.89
N LEU A 153 -13.49 7.43 6.99
CA LEU A 153 -12.49 7.02 5.99
C LEU A 153 -12.24 8.10 4.94
N TYR A 154 -13.29 8.81 4.50
CA TYR A 154 -13.12 9.93 3.58
C TYR A 154 -12.20 11.00 4.19
N ARG A 155 -12.44 11.38 5.45
CA ARG A 155 -11.60 12.36 6.18
C ARG A 155 -10.17 11.86 6.37
N SER A 156 -10.00 10.58 6.72
CA SER A 156 -8.67 9.97 6.83
C SER A 156 -7.91 10.01 5.50
N LEU A 157 -8.56 9.63 4.40
CA LEU A 157 -7.96 9.68 3.07
C LEU A 157 -7.63 11.11 2.62
N GLN A 158 -8.49 12.09 2.93
CA GLN A 158 -8.21 13.50 2.67
C GLN A 158 -6.93 13.96 3.37
N THR A 159 -6.73 13.56 4.62
CA THR A 159 -5.51 13.85 5.39
C THR A 159 -4.29 13.15 4.80
N MET A 160 -4.39 11.84 4.51
CA MET A 160 -3.30 11.05 3.95
C MET A 160 -2.87 11.55 2.56
N THR A 161 -3.82 11.91 1.70
CA THR A 161 -3.52 12.47 0.37
C THR A 161 -2.86 13.83 0.45
N SER A 162 -3.28 14.66 1.41
CA SER A 162 -2.66 15.97 1.67
C SER A 162 -1.23 15.81 2.18
N LEU A 163 -1.01 14.87 3.11
CA LEU A 163 0.33 14.52 3.59
C LEU A 163 1.23 14.08 2.43
N ARG A 164 0.78 13.14 1.60
CA ARG A 164 1.57 12.64 0.47
C ARG A 164 1.89 13.74 -0.55
N LYS A 165 0.94 14.62 -0.85
CA LYS A 165 1.15 15.75 -1.78
C LYS A 165 2.15 16.76 -1.24
N SER A 166 2.15 17.01 0.07
CA SER A 166 3.04 17.99 0.71
C SER A 166 4.48 17.51 0.85
N GLN A 167 4.72 16.18 0.79
CA GLN A 167 6.01 15.57 1.10
C GLN A 167 6.53 14.73 -0.06
N LYS A 168 7.45 15.28 -0.85
CA LYS A 168 8.08 14.59 -1.99
C LYS A 168 8.74 13.26 -1.62
N LEU A 169 9.17 13.10 -0.37
CA LEU A 169 9.80 11.87 0.08
C LEU A 169 8.87 10.64 -0.03
N PHE A 170 7.53 10.81 0.04
CA PHE A 170 6.59 9.71 -0.14
C PHE A 170 6.35 9.34 -1.61
N THR A 171 6.72 10.22 -2.54
CA THR A 171 6.56 9.98 -3.97
C THR A 171 7.85 9.62 -4.67
N HIS A 172 9.01 10.08 -4.17
CA HIS A 172 10.32 9.93 -4.82
C HIS A 172 11.37 9.28 -3.89
N GLY A 173 11.04 9.08 -2.62
CA GLY A 173 11.98 8.55 -1.64
C GLY A 173 12.09 7.04 -1.66
N SER A 174 13.03 6.53 -0.87
CA SER A 174 13.24 5.10 -0.67
C SER A 174 13.00 4.72 0.78
N PRO A 175 12.31 3.58 1.04
CA PRO A 175 12.09 3.06 2.37
C PRO A 175 13.31 2.28 2.88
N THR A 176 13.57 2.37 4.18
CA THR A 176 14.47 1.46 4.91
C THR A 176 13.72 0.96 6.13
N VAL A 177 13.47 -0.35 6.22
CA VAL A 177 12.76 -0.92 7.37
C VAL A 177 13.72 -1.03 8.55
N LEU A 178 13.32 -0.42 9.66
CA LEU A 178 14.12 -0.30 10.89
C LEU A 178 13.71 -1.35 11.93
N LYS A 179 12.41 -1.66 12.03
CA LYS A 179 11.86 -2.59 13.00
C LYS A 179 10.72 -3.39 12.41
N ASP A 180 10.63 -4.65 12.78
CA ASP A 180 9.52 -5.56 12.46
C ASP A 180 9.26 -6.52 13.62
N SER A 181 8.13 -7.22 13.59
CA SER A 181 7.79 -8.35 14.46
C SER A 181 8.02 -9.65 13.70
N ALA A 182 8.78 -10.55 14.32
CA ALA A 182 9.09 -11.86 13.74
C ALA A 182 7.93 -12.87 13.88
N THR A 183 7.07 -12.64 14.87
CA THR A 183 5.98 -13.56 15.23
C THR A 183 4.69 -12.77 15.44
N GLY A 184 3.66 -13.06 14.61
CA GLY A 184 2.34 -12.43 14.74
C GLY A 184 2.32 -10.91 14.51
N ALA A 185 1.17 -10.34 14.80
CA ALA A 185 0.95 -8.89 14.74
C ALA A 185 1.90 -8.15 15.70
N GLY A 186 2.29 -6.93 15.33
CA GLY A 186 3.22 -6.13 16.13
C GLY A 186 3.68 -4.88 15.40
N VAL A 187 4.87 -4.41 15.71
CA VAL A 187 5.42 -3.18 15.15
C VAL A 187 5.95 -3.40 13.74
N LEU A 188 5.69 -2.40 12.88
CA LEU A 188 6.45 -2.15 11.66
C LEU A 188 6.91 -0.70 11.69
N ALA A 189 8.23 -0.48 11.57
CA ALA A 189 8.80 0.85 11.48
C ALA A 189 9.71 0.94 10.27
N TYR A 190 9.54 1.99 9.46
CA TYR A 190 10.49 2.28 8.37
C TYR A 190 10.72 3.78 8.25
N ARG A 191 11.91 4.11 7.75
CA ARG A 191 12.30 5.47 7.40
C ARG A 191 12.15 5.66 5.90
N MET A 192 11.44 6.71 5.50
CA MET A 192 11.43 7.20 4.12
C MET A 192 12.47 8.30 3.99
N ARG A 193 13.29 8.28 2.93
CA ARG A 193 14.31 9.32 2.67
C ARG A 193 14.29 9.77 1.21
N HIS A 194 14.38 11.09 1.02
CA HIS A 194 14.59 11.72 -0.28
C HIS A 194 15.45 12.97 -0.13
N GLY A 195 16.69 12.95 -0.66
CA GLY A 195 17.65 14.01 -0.42
C GLY A 195 17.95 14.18 1.08
N ASN A 196 17.77 15.38 1.60
CA ASN A 196 17.97 15.71 3.01
C ASN A 196 16.67 15.55 3.85
N ALA A 197 15.54 15.24 3.21
CA ALA A 197 14.29 15.01 3.91
C ALA A 197 14.14 13.54 4.29
N ASP A 198 13.72 13.28 5.53
CA ASP A 198 13.33 11.95 5.97
C ASP A 198 12.09 12.01 6.88
N ALA A 199 11.39 10.89 6.95
CA ALA A 199 10.26 10.68 7.85
C ALA A 199 10.30 9.26 8.40
N LEU A 200 9.95 9.12 9.68
CA LEU A 200 9.73 7.85 10.32
C LEU A 200 8.23 7.51 10.24
N VAL A 201 7.92 6.32 9.73
CA VAL A 201 6.56 5.80 9.65
C VAL A 201 6.45 4.58 10.56
N LEU A 202 5.47 4.61 11.45
CA LEU A 202 5.28 3.61 12.50
C LEU A 202 3.89 3.01 12.41
N PHE A 203 3.80 1.69 12.52
CA PHE A 203 2.56 0.93 12.65
C PHE A 203 2.64 0.02 13.86
N ASN A 204 1.51 -0.14 14.53
CA ASN A 204 1.27 -1.21 15.47
C ASN A 204 0.05 -2.00 14.99
N THR A 205 0.26 -3.21 14.48
CA THR A 205 -0.80 -4.07 13.95
C THR A 205 -1.38 -4.99 15.03
N SER A 206 -0.89 -4.91 16.27
CA SER A 206 -1.37 -5.70 17.41
C SER A 206 -2.27 -4.87 18.33
N ASP A 207 -3.01 -5.57 19.20
CA ASP A 207 -3.82 -4.96 20.25
C ASP A 207 -3.00 -4.62 21.52
N SER A 208 -1.69 -4.89 21.51
CA SER A 208 -0.80 -4.66 22.64
C SER A 208 0.02 -3.39 22.44
N THR A 209 0.36 -2.72 23.56
CA THR A 209 1.31 -1.61 23.56
C THR A 209 2.73 -2.14 23.35
N HIS A 210 3.47 -1.52 22.47
CA HIS A 210 4.88 -1.81 22.22
C HIS A 210 5.74 -0.61 22.55
N LEU A 211 6.79 -0.83 23.33
CA LEU A 211 7.83 0.15 23.57
C LEU A 211 8.90 0.02 22.47
N LEU A 212 9.23 1.11 21.84
CA LEU A 212 10.28 1.19 20.81
C LEU A 212 11.51 1.86 21.41
N ASP A 213 12.36 1.08 22.05
CA ASP A 213 13.65 1.55 22.52
C ASP A 213 14.72 1.45 21.43
N ASN A 214 15.59 2.45 21.37
CA ASN A 214 16.79 2.46 20.52
C ASN A 214 16.52 2.24 19.02
N LEU A 215 15.45 2.87 18.50
CA LEU A 215 15.22 2.86 17.06
C LEU A 215 16.27 3.76 16.38
N ASP A 216 17.17 3.16 15.59
CA ASP A 216 18.15 3.93 14.80
C ASP A 216 17.44 4.70 13.70
N THR A 217 17.08 5.94 14.00
CA THR A 217 16.45 6.84 13.02
C THR A 217 17.47 7.44 12.05
N GLY A 218 18.78 7.21 12.28
CA GLY A 218 19.88 7.86 11.57
C GLY A 218 19.98 9.36 11.87
N ARG A 219 19.28 9.84 12.92
CA ARG A 219 19.34 11.20 13.43
C ARG A 219 19.59 11.20 14.94
N PRO A 220 20.62 11.91 15.44
CA PRO A 220 20.94 11.94 16.85
C PRO A 220 19.91 12.71 17.71
N ASP A 221 19.10 13.54 17.07
CA ASP A 221 18.12 14.45 17.68
C ASP A 221 16.70 13.85 17.81
N VAL A 222 16.47 12.66 17.26
CA VAL A 222 15.18 11.94 17.39
C VAL A 222 15.39 10.74 18.32
N ARG A 223 14.84 10.84 19.53
CA ARG A 223 14.82 9.78 20.56
C ARG A 223 13.44 9.21 20.76
#